data_57122e5977fabf8604b84ac94583faaf
#
_entry.id   57122e5977fabf8604b84ac94583faaf
#
_cell.length_a   1.000
_cell.length_b   1.000
_cell.length_c   1.000
_cell.angle_alpha   90.00
_cell.angle_beta   90.00
_cell.angle_gamma   90.00
#
_symmetry.space_group_name_H-M   'P 1'
#
loop_
_entity.id
_entity.type
_entity.pdbx_description
1 polymer ?
#
loop_
_entity_poly.entity_id
_entity_poly.type
_entity_poly.pdbx_seq_one_letter_code
_entity_poly.pdbx_strand_id
1 'polypeptide(L)'
;MEFYIFIAVGAVILLGIGIHHFLMKECVSVDTCSPDLGYEKGYEKLVSDAKRKVLVVVDFQKDFYDKEKGSLYVPGAENCVKPICEAILKEKFDNIIVTLDWHGFKDRSFKENGGEWPVHCLNYSEGASLHPDIMKAIKDSGSYCEFFLKGNCETHEEYGAFEKFFTYNDNVVMRNYLSDSQVLLNYVSQTDVFVCGLAGDYCVAKTVQNLEKIGFASVKLFNTGIAYINPPQTENSESE
;
A
#
# COMPACT_ATOMS: atom_id res chain seq x y z
N MET A 1 18.45 -24.53 10.97
CA MET A 1 18.39 -23.62 9.79
C MET A 1 16.96 -23.32 9.38
N GLU A 2 15.97 -23.83 10.09
CA GLU A 2 14.53 -23.63 9.79
C GLU A 2 13.86 -22.49 10.59
N PHE A 3 14.49 -22.04 11.66
CA PHE A 3 13.91 -20.98 12.53
C PHE A 3 13.92 -19.57 11.93
N TYR A 4 14.81 -19.28 11.00
CA TYR A 4 14.92 -17.95 10.38
C TYR A 4 13.87 -17.68 9.29
N ILE A 5 13.29 -18.71 8.68
CA ILE A 5 12.27 -18.58 7.66
C ILE A 5 10.92 -18.17 8.27
N PHE A 6 10.61 -18.62 9.48
CA PHE A 6 9.37 -18.28 10.18
C PHE A 6 9.26 -16.81 10.60
N ILE A 7 10.37 -16.18 10.96
CA ILE A 7 10.37 -14.77 11.37
C ILE A 7 10.20 -13.83 10.17
N ALA A 8 10.80 -14.15 9.03
CA ALA A 8 10.67 -13.35 7.81
C ALA A 8 9.25 -13.42 7.20
N VAL A 9 8.62 -14.57 7.26
CA VAL A 9 7.26 -14.78 6.75
C VAL A 9 6.22 -14.09 7.64
N GLY A 10 6.38 -14.12 8.96
CA GLY A 10 5.48 -13.42 9.89
C GLY A 10 5.50 -11.89 9.73
N ALA A 11 6.65 -11.31 9.45
CA ALA A 11 6.79 -9.86 9.26
C ALA A 11 6.13 -9.35 7.96
N VAL A 12 6.12 -10.18 6.92
CA VAL A 12 5.46 -9.85 5.63
C VAL A 12 3.95 -9.98 5.73
N ILE A 13 3.46 -10.95 6.53
CA ILE A 13 2.03 -11.30 6.61
C ILE A 13 1.20 -10.24 7.33
N LEU A 14 1.78 -9.51 8.26
CA LEU A 14 1.04 -8.49 9.01
C LEU A 14 0.86 -7.20 8.21
N LEU A 15 0.93 -7.29 6.84
CA LEU A 15 0.97 -6.04 6.11
C LEU A 15 1.96 -5.16 6.84
N GLY A 16 3.09 -5.49 7.10
CA GLY A 16 4.15 -4.84 7.83
C GLY A 16 3.78 -3.63 8.69
N ILE A 17 2.61 -3.31 8.69
CA ILE A 17 1.90 -2.12 8.77
C ILE A 17 1.58 -1.91 10.19
N GLY A 18 1.90 -1.31 10.94
CA GLY A 18 1.34 -0.90 12.21
C GLY A 18 1.38 -1.96 13.32
N ILE A 19 1.14 -3.23 13.03
CA ILE A 19 1.18 -4.27 14.07
C ILE A 19 2.62 -4.52 14.51
N HIS A 20 3.53 -4.66 13.58
CA HIS A 20 4.95 -4.84 13.90
C HIS A 20 5.51 -3.59 14.57
N HIS A 21 5.21 -2.40 14.04
CA HIS A 21 5.68 -1.14 14.62
C HIS A 21 5.00 -0.81 15.94
N PHE A 22 3.73 -1.14 16.07
CA PHE A 22 3.00 -0.99 17.33
C PHE A 22 3.61 -1.87 18.42
N LEU A 23 3.89 -3.14 18.14
CA LEU A 23 4.58 -4.04 19.07
C LEU A 23 5.99 -3.54 19.38
N MET A 24 6.72 -2.99 18.40
CA MET A 24 8.08 -2.49 18.61
C MET A 24 8.12 -1.13 19.31
N LYS A 25 7.13 -0.25 19.14
CA LYS A 25 7.06 1.05 19.81
C LYS A 25 6.80 0.94 21.32
N GLU A 26 6.11 -0.11 21.74
CA GLU A 26 5.90 -0.41 23.17
C GLU A 26 7.07 -1.17 23.81
N CYS A 27 7.95 -1.77 22.97
CA CYS A 27 9.16 -2.47 23.43
C CYS A 27 10.37 -1.56 23.69
N VAL A 28 10.29 -0.25 23.52
CA VAL A 28 11.42 0.70 23.70
C VAL A 28 11.44 1.32 25.10
N SER A 29 11.01 0.62 26.13
CA SER A 29 11.50 0.85 27.49
C SER A 29 12.25 -0.41 27.94
N VAL A 30 13.50 -0.53 27.45
CA VAL A 30 14.39 -1.61 27.82
C VAL A 30 14.91 -1.36 29.22
N ASP A 31 14.18 -1.83 30.22
CA ASP A 31 14.81 -2.07 31.52
C ASP A 31 14.19 -3.21 32.35
N THR A 32 13.35 -4.04 31.82
CA THR A 32 13.04 -5.35 32.44
C THR A 32 12.33 -6.24 31.44
N CYS A 33 13.07 -7.04 30.69
CA CYS A 33 12.51 -8.17 29.94
C CYS A 33 12.09 -9.27 30.91
N SER A 34 10.85 -9.17 31.39
CA SER A 34 10.09 -10.35 31.80
C SER A 34 9.27 -10.81 30.59
N PRO A 35 9.43 -12.05 30.11
CA PRO A 35 8.81 -12.53 28.88
C PRO A 35 7.27 -12.50 28.87
N ASP A 36 6.64 -12.42 30.03
CA ASP A 36 5.21 -12.73 30.18
C ASP A 36 4.28 -11.51 30.21
N LEU A 37 4.76 -10.30 30.42
CA LEU A 37 3.90 -9.13 30.65
C LEU A 37 3.77 -8.15 29.45
N GLY A 38 4.70 -8.17 28.52
CA GLY A 38 4.69 -7.28 27.36
C GLY A 38 3.79 -7.77 26.22
N TYR A 39 3.65 -9.06 26.07
CA TYR A 39 2.90 -9.68 24.98
C TYR A 39 1.39 -9.52 25.16
N GLU A 40 0.87 -9.70 26.38
CA GLU A 40 -0.57 -9.59 26.65
C GLU A 40 -1.09 -8.17 26.51
N LYS A 41 -0.37 -7.15 26.98
CA LYS A 41 -0.80 -5.75 26.84
C LYS A 41 -0.78 -5.23 25.41
N GLY A 42 0.17 -5.68 24.58
CA GLY A 42 0.20 -5.37 23.16
C GLY A 42 -0.94 -6.04 22.41
N TYR A 43 -1.26 -7.26 22.79
CA TYR A 43 -2.34 -8.06 22.22
C TYR A 43 -3.72 -7.49 22.54
N GLU A 44 -3.97 -7.09 23.79
CA GLU A 44 -5.23 -6.45 24.22
C GLU A 44 -5.51 -5.15 23.45
N LYS A 45 -4.48 -4.36 23.13
CA LYS A 45 -4.64 -3.11 22.37
C LYS A 45 -4.88 -3.36 20.88
N LEU A 46 -4.38 -4.46 20.31
CA LEU A 46 -4.71 -4.92 18.95
C LEU A 46 -6.15 -5.42 18.83
N VAL A 47 -6.71 -5.91 19.92
CA VAL A 47 -8.10 -6.40 20.01
C VAL A 47 -9.05 -5.25 20.43
N SER A 48 -8.54 -4.02 20.68
CA SER A 48 -9.40 -2.90 21.06
C SER A 48 -10.39 -2.56 19.93
N ASP A 49 -11.62 -2.24 20.28
CA ASP A 49 -12.72 -1.85 19.38
C ASP A 49 -12.50 -0.48 18.69
N ALA A 50 -11.32 0.10 18.80
CA ALA A 50 -10.99 1.38 18.20
C ALA A 50 -10.87 1.24 16.67
N LYS A 51 -11.71 1.94 15.94
CA LYS A 51 -11.60 2.04 14.48
C LYS A 51 -10.28 2.69 14.09
N ARG A 52 -9.62 2.10 13.12
CA ARG A 52 -8.35 2.59 12.54
C ARG A 52 -8.58 3.19 11.18
N LYS A 53 -7.75 4.16 10.83
CA LYS A 53 -7.72 4.77 9.50
C LYS A 53 -6.35 4.52 8.86
N VAL A 54 -6.33 3.91 7.70
CA VAL A 54 -5.13 3.69 6.89
C VAL A 54 -5.28 4.40 5.56
N LEU A 55 -4.26 5.15 5.15
CA LEU A 55 -4.18 5.72 3.82
C LEU A 55 -3.21 4.91 2.98
N VAL A 56 -3.63 4.49 1.79
CA VAL A 56 -2.77 3.87 0.78
C VAL A 56 -2.57 4.87 -0.36
N VAL A 57 -1.33 5.32 -0.54
CA VAL A 57 -0.93 6.19 -1.66
C VAL A 57 -0.27 5.32 -2.71
N VAL A 58 -0.98 5.08 -3.80
CA VAL A 58 -0.57 4.16 -4.86
C VAL A 58 0.30 4.87 -5.87
N ASP A 59 1.54 4.44 -6.02
CA ASP A 59 2.47 4.71 -7.14
C ASP A 59 2.54 6.18 -7.60
N PHE A 60 2.59 7.12 -6.65
CA PHE A 60 2.67 8.54 -7.00
C PHE A 60 4.12 8.94 -7.34
N GLN A 61 4.69 8.25 -8.33
CA GLN A 61 6.08 8.30 -8.73
C GLN A 61 6.30 9.21 -9.94
N LYS A 62 7.53 9.70 -10.12
CA LYS A 62 7.85 10.72 -11.12
C LYS A 62 7.49 10.32 -12.55
N ASP A 63 7.71 9.07 -12.92
CA ASP A 63 7.35 8.60 -14.26
C ASP A 63 5.84 8.67 -14.54
N PHE A 64 5.00 8.67 -13.49
CA PHE A 64 3.55 8.77 -13.62
C PHE A 64 3.00 10.18 -13.42
N TYR A 65 3.63 11.04 -12.59
CA TYR A 65 3.06 12.35 -12.31
C TYR A 65 3.71 13.49 -13.11
N ASP A 66 4.95 13.34 -13.60
CA ASP A 66 5.66 14.41 -14.28
C ASP A 66 5.24 14.47 -15.75
N LYS A 67 4.46 15.51 -16.09
CA LYS A 67 3.92 15.71 -17.43
C LYS A 67 4.99 15.91 -18.50
N GLU A 68 6.15 16.45 -18.14
CA GLU A 68 7.21 16.79 -19.09
C GLU A 68 8.26 15.69 -19.22
N LYS A 69 8.56 14.99 -18.13
CA LYS A 69 9.68 14.04 -18.03
C LYS A 69 9.28 12.63 -17.69
N GLY A 70 8.05 12.41 -17.23
CA GLY A 70 7.55 11.08 -16.89
C GLY A 70 7.40 10.22 -18.13
N SER A 71 7.96 9.03 -18.11
CA SER A 71 7.91 8.07 -19.24
C SER A 71 6.53 7.48 -19.48
N LEU A 72 5.67 7.51 -18.44
CA LEU A 72 4.30 6.99 -18.48
C LEU A 72 3.34 7.94 -17.72
N TYR A 73 3.34 9.20 -18.13
CA TYR A 73 2.53 10.22 -17.49
C TYR A 73 1.03 9.89 -17.49
N VAL A 74 0.41 10.01 -16.31
CA VAL A 74 -1.03 9.85 -16.10
C VAL A 74 -1.72 11.22 -16.17
N PRO A 75 -2.61 11.48 -17.14
CA PRO A 75 -3.25 12.78 -17.31
C PRO A 75 -3.97 13.25 -16.04
N GLY A 76 -3.69 14.48 -15.61
CA GLY A 76 -4.32 15.08 -14.43
C GLY A 76 -3.70 14.69 -13.07
N ALA A 77 -2.60 13.95 -13.07
CA ALA A 77 -1.91 13.56 -11.84
C ALA A 77 -1.52 14.77 -10.98
N GLU A 78 -1.11 15.89 -11.61
CA GLU A 78 -0.76 17.13 -10.93
C GLU A 78 -1.89 17.72 -10.07
N ASN A 79 -3.15 17.46 -10.43
CA ASN A 79 -4.31 17.94 -9.68
C ASN A 79 -4.55 17.14 -8.40
N CYS A 80 -3.99 15.95 -8.29
CA CYS A 80 -4.15 15.04 -7.15
C CYS A 80 -3.20 15.37 -5.99
N VAL A 81 -2.07 16.02 -6.27
CA VAL A 81 -1.01 16.27 -5.27
C VAL A 81 -1.54 17.05 -4.07
N LYS A 82 -2.17 18.21 -4.33
CA LYS A 82 -2.70 19.07 -3.27
C LYS A 82 -3.75 18.38 -2.42
N PRO A 83 -4.79 17.73 -2.97
CA PRO A 83 -5.76 16.97 -2.18
C PRO A 83 -5.14 15.90 -1.32
N ILE A 84 -4.18 15.13 -1.85
CA ILE A 84 -3.47 14.08 -1.09
C ILE A 84 -2.69 14.69 0.07
N CYS A 85 -1.90 15.73 -0.16
CA CYS A 85 -1.14 16.40 0.89
C CYS A 85 -2.05 16.98 1.97
N GLU A 86 -3.16 17.59 1.59
CA GLU A 86 -4.15 18.12 2.53
C GLU A 86 -4.79 17.02 3.37
N ALA A 87 -5.16 15.89 2.77
CA ALA A 87 -5.69 14.74 3.50
C ALA A 87 -4.67 14.19 4.51
N ILE A 88 -3.42 14.01 4.09
CA ILE A 88 -2.33 13.54 4.96
C ILE A 88 -2.14 14.46 6.17
N LEU A 89 -2.20 15.77 5.99
CA LEU A 89 -1.94 16.74 7.05
C LEU A 89 -3.14 17.00 7.97
N LYS A 90 -4.37 16.89 7.43
CA LYS A 90 -5.60 17.22 8.17
C LYS A 90 -6.25 16.01 8.82
N GLU A 91 -6.22 14.86 8.13
CA GLU A 91 -6.78 13.62 8.65
C GLU A 91 -5.75 12.91 9.52
N LYS A 92 -6.20 12.34 10.62
CA LYS A 92 -5.34 11.52 11.47
C LYS A 92 -5.39 10.07 10.97
N PHE A 93 -4.44 9.71 10.12
CA PHE A 93 -4.22 8.31 9.75
C PHE A 93 -3.31 7.65 10.78
N ASP A 94 -3.72 6.47 11.24
CA ASP A 94 -2.89 5.64 12.13
C ASP A 94 -1.67 5.12 11.38
N ASN A 95 -1.83 4.87 10.07
CA ASN A 95 -0.76 4.43 9.19
C ASN A 95 -0.95 4.97 7.77
N ILE A 96 0.15 5.24 7.09
CA ILE A 96 0.21 5.58 5.67
C ILE A 96 1.07 4.53 4.97
N ILE A 97 0.52 3.90 3.93
CA ILE A 97 1.25 2.98 3.06
C ILE A 97 1.47 3.66 1.74
N VAL A 98 2.71 3.73 1.32
CA VAL A 98 3.08 4.21 -0.02
C VAL A 98 3.49 3.01 -0.85
N THR A 99 2.77 2.74 -1.92
CA THR A 99 3.21 1.73 -2.87
C THR A 99 4.10 2.36 -3.93
N LEU A 100 5.07 1.62 -4.40
CA LEU A 100 5.97 2.04 -5.45
C LEU A 100 6.12 0.91 -6.47
N ASP A 101 5.86 1.23 -7.73
CA ASP A 101 6.29 0.40 -8.83
C ASP A 101 7.81 0.37 -8.89
N TRP A 102 8.41 -0.82 -8.97
CA TRP A 102 9.84 -0.99 -8.76
C TRP A 102 10.43 -2.03 -9.69
N HIS A 103 10.52 -1.65 -10.96
CA HIS A 103 10.85 -2.57 -12.04
C HIS A 103 12.37 -2.77 -12.22
N GLY A 104 12.76 -3.99 -12.52
CA GLY A 104 14.10 -4.30 -13.03
C GLY A 104 14.21 -4.09 -14.54
N PHE A 105 15.43 -3.99 -15.09
CA PHE A 105 15.66 -3.80 -16.53
C PHE A 105 15.03 -4.88 -17.42
N LYS A 106 14.83 -6.08 -16.90
CA LYS A 106 14.28 -7.23 -17.64
C LYS A 106 12.80 -7.46 -17.38
N ASP A 107 12.12 -6.47 -16.78
CA ASP A 107 10.73 -6.61 -16.48
C ASP A 107 9.90 -6.86 -17.74
N ARG A 108 8.97 -7.80 -17.65
CA ARG A 108 8.13 -8.23 -18.77
C ARG A 108 7.05 -7.22 -19.14
N SER A 109 6.74 -6.27 -18.29
CA SER A 109 5.82 -5.18 -18.59
C SER A 109 6.34 -4.24 -19.69
N PHE A 110 7.66 -4.17 -19.86
CA PHE A 110 8.30 -3.27 -20.81
C PHE A 110 8.21 -3.75 -22.26
N LYS A 111 7.93 -2.82 -23.17
CA LYS A 111 7.89 -3.08 -24.63
C LYS A 111 9.17 -3.72 -25.17
N GLU A 112 10.31 -3.32 -24.61
CA GLU A 112 11.62 -3.86 -24.94
C GLU A 112 11.75 -5.36 -24.59
N ASN A 113 10.95 -5.83 -23.66
CA ASN A 113 10.91 -7.21 -23.19
C ASN A 113 9.62 -7.95 -23.61
N GLY A 114 8.84 -7.34 -24.53
CA GLY A 114 7.61 -7.94 -25.09
C GLY A 114 6.32 -7.57 -24.35
N GLY A 115 6.35 -6.61 -23.43
CA GLY A 115 5.20 -6.09 -22.72
C GLY A 115 4.50 -4.92 -23.44
N GLU A 116 3.62 -4.23 -22.72
CA GLU A 116 2.77 -3.18 -23.28
C GLU A 116 3.27 -1.77 -22.95
N TRP A 117 4.10 -1.61 -21.93
CA TRP A 117 4.47 -0.32 -21.37
C TRP A 117 5.86 0.17 -21.83
N PRO A 118 6.10 1.47 -21.93
CA PRO A 118 7.46 2.00 -22.00
C PRO A 118 8.21 1.66 -20.71
N VAL A 119 9.53 1.75 -20.72
CA VAL A 119 10.33 1.64 -19.48
C VAL A 119 9.91 2.76 -18.53
N HIS A 120 9.49 2.40 -17.32
CA HIS A 120 9.03 3.29 -16.28
C HIS A 120 9.40 2.76 -14.91
N CYS A 121 9.44 3.62 -13.92
CA CYS A 121 9.71 3.28 -12.52
C CYS A 121 10.86 2.29 -12.34
N LEU A 122 11.89 2.44 -13.20
CA LEU A 122 13.08 1.59 -13.10
C LEU A 122 13.72 1.77 -11.73
N ASN A 123 14.01 0.68 -11.06
CA ASN A 123 14.55 0.68 -9.71
C ASN A 123 15.80 1.58 -9.60
N TYR A 124 15.87 2.35 -8.50
CA TYR A 124 16.92 3.33 -8.23
C TYR A 124 17.02 4.50 -9.22
N SER A 125 16.08 4.63 -10.19
CA SER A 125 16.02 5.78 -11.09
C SER A 125 15.30 6.97 -10.47
N GLU A 126 15.48 8.14 -11.06
CA GLU A 126 14.71 9.34 -10.69
C GLU A 126 13.22 9.17 -11.01
N GLY A 127 12.89 8.42 -12.08
CA GLY A 127 11.51 8.10 -12.47
C GLY A 127 10.74 7.31 -11.41
N ALA A 128 11.43 6.48 -10.65
CA ALA A 128 10.85 5.68 -9.57
C ALA A 128 10.66 6.49 -8.26
N SER A 129 11.06 7.76 -8.18
CA SER A 129 10.97 8.55 -6.96
C SER A 129 9.54 9.00 -6.65
N LEU A 130 9.15 8.94 -5.38
CA LEU A 130 7.88 9.49 -4.88
C LEU A 130 7.83 11.02 -5.05
N HIS A 131 6.63 11.57 -5.27
CA HIS A 131 6.43 13.02 -5.36
C HIS A 131 6.93 13.74 -4.09
N PRO A 132 7.77 14.78 -4.22
CA PRO A 132 8.44 15.41 -3.07
C PRO A 132 7.47 16.06 -2.09
N ASP A 133 6.37 16.68 -2.56
CA ASP A 133 5.39 17.30 -1.67
C ASP A 133 4.60 16.26 -0.87
N ILE A 134 4.29 15.11 -1.47
CA ILE A 134 3.64 13.99 -0.76
C ILE A 134 4.60 13.44 0.29
N MET A 135 5.86 13.23 -0.05
CA MET A 135 6.88 12.80 0.92
C MET A 135 7.00 13.79 2.09
N LYS A 136 7.00 15.09 1.77
CA LYS A 136 7.03 16.15 2.78
C LYS A 136 5.80 16.12 3.68
N ALA A 137 4.60 16.00 3.11
CA ALA A 137 3.35 15.93 3.87
C ALA A 137 3.33 14.72 4.81
N ILE A 138 3.79 13.55 4.36
CA ILE A 138 3.92 12.34 5.18
C ILE A 138 4.86 12.61 6.37
N LYS A 139 6.03 13.18 6.12
CA LYS A 139 6.98 13.52 7.17
C LYS A 139 6.39 14.49 8.18
N ASP A 140 5.71 15.54 7.70
CA ASP A 140 5.17 16.60 8.55
C ASP A 140 3.94 16.13 9.36
N SER A 141 3.20 15.13 8.88
CA SER A 141 2.04 14.55 9.58
C SER A 141 2.42 13.82 10.87
N GLY A 142 3.63 13.30 10.95
CA GLY A 142 4.08 12.44 12.05
C GLY A 142 3.39 11.07 12.10
N SER A 143 2.56 10.75 11.11
CA SER A 143 1.96 9.41 10.97
C SER A 143 3.03 8.36 10.69
N TYR A 144 2.80 7.15 11.16
CA TYR A 144 3.65 6.04 10.76
C TYR A 144 3.50 5.78 9.26
N CYS A 145 4.62 5.57 8.57
CA CYS A 145 4.61 5.34 7.12
C CYS A 145 5.45 4.13 6.74
N GLU A 146 4.91 3.31 5.86
CA GLU A 146 5.61 2.17 5.24
C GLU A 146 5.61 2.27 3.73
N PHE A 147 6.70 1.79 3.12
CA PHE A 147 6.84 1.69 1.67
C PHE A 147 6.68 0.24 1.25
N PHE A 148 5.82 0.02 0.27
CA PHE A 148 5.58 -1.29 -0.33
C PHE A 148 6.04 -1.29 -1.79
N LEU A 149 7.07 -2.06 -2.10
CA LEU A 149 7.58 -2.20 -3.46
C LEU A 149 6.83 -3.31 -4.19
N LYS A 150 6.35 -3.04 -5.39
CA LYS A 150 5.69 -3.99 -6.29
C LYS A 150 6.28 -3.93 -7.71
N GLY A 151 5.77 -4.74 -8.62
CA GLY A 151 6.24 -4.75 -10.00
C GLY A 151 7.65 -5.33 -10.17
N ASN A 152 8.15 -6.09 -9.21
CA ASN A 152 9.47 -6.70 -9.28
C ASN A 152 9.43 -8.21 -9.60
N CYS A 153 8.32 -8.69 -10.15
CA CYS A 153 8.16 -10.08 -10.56
C CYS A 153 8.48 -10.27 -12.04
N GLU A 154 9.54 -11.03 -12.34
CA GLU A 154 9.95 -11.28 -13.74
C GLU A 154 8.98 -12.19 -14.53
N THR A 155 8.02 -12.82 -13.87
CA THR A 155 7.16 -13.85 -14.48
C THR A 155 5.75 -13.37 -14.83
N HIS A 156 5.25 -12.35 -14.17
CA HIS A 156 3.93 -11.76 -14.40
C HIS A 156 3.89 -10.27 -14.04
N GLU A 157 2.92 -9.57 -14.58
CA GLU A 157 2.66 -8.16 -14.28
C GLU A 157 2.00 -8.01 -12.92
N GLU A 158 2.55 -7.14 -12.07
CA GLU A 158 2.05 -6.86 -10.72
C GLU A 158 1.47 -5.45 -10.64
N TYR A 159 0.27 -5.21 -11.18
CA TYR A 159 -0.36 -3.89 -11.05
C TYR A 159 -0.71 -3.54 -9.60
N GLY A 160 -1.26 -4.48 -8.86
CA GLY A 160 -1.80 -4.22 -7.53
C GLY A 160 -0.79 -4.48 -6.42
N ALA A 161 -0.73 -3.58 -5.45
CA ALA A 161 -0.07 -3.89 -4.20
C ALA A 161 -0.73 -5.10 -3.51
N PHE A 162 0.04 -5.82 -2.70
CA PHE A 162 -0.41 -6.97 -1.92
C PHE A 162 -0.79 -8.23 -2.74
N GLU A 163 -0.51 -8.26 -4.03
CA GLU A 163 -0.85 -9.40 -4.89
C GLU A 163 -0.11 -10.68 -4.47
N LYS A 164 1.11 -10.57 -4.01
CA LYS A 164 1.91 -11.69 -3.50
C LYS A 164 1.27 -12.42 -2.31
N PHE A 165 0.39 -11.77 -1.58
CA PHE A 165 -0.40 -12.44 -0.54
C PHE A 165 -1.29 -13.55 -1.08
N PHE A 166 -1.69 -13.47 -2.36
CA PHE A 166 -2.58 -14.45 -2.98
C PHE A 166 -1.82 -15.50 -3.78
N THR A 167 -0.71 -15.14 -4.42
CA THR A 167 0.10 -16.08 -5.20
C THR A 167 0.86 -17.09 -4.34
N TYR A 168 1.26 -16.71 -3.13
CA TYR A 168 1.79 -17.66 -2.15
C TYR A 168 0.69 -18.53 -1.51
N ASN A 169 -0.57 -18.20 -1.70
CA ASN A 169 -1.72 -18.86 -1.06
C ASN A 169 -2.24 -20.10 -1.77
N ASP A 170 -1.67 -20.53 -2.88
CA ASP A 170 -1.85 -21.91 -3.34
C ASP A 170 -1.20 -22.92 -2.38
N ASN A 171 -0.35 -22.44 -1.48
CA ASN A 171 0.06 -23.20 -0.30
C ASN A 171 -1.00 -23.05 0.83
N VAL A 172 -1.74 -24.11 1.03
CA VAL A 172 -2.81 -24.30 2.05
C VAL A 172 -2.42 -23.78 3.46
N VAL A 173 -1.14 -23.77 3.79
CA VAL A 173 -0.61 -23.36 5.10
C VAL A 173 -0.82 -21.89 5.39
N MET A 174 -0.66 -20.99 4.39
CA MET A 174 -0.80 -19.56 4.62
C MET A 174 -2.26 -19.10 4.72
N ARG A 175 -3.15 -19.73 3.95
CA ARG A 175 -4.59 -19.44 4.02
C ARG A 175 -5.14 -19.78 5.42
N ASN A 176 -4.74 -20.92 5.97
CA ASN A 176 -5.17 -21.35 7.30
C ASN A 176 -4.59 -20.44 8.40
N TYR A 177 -3.33 -20.01 8.28
CA TYR A 177 -2.70 -19.15 9.28
C TYR A 177 -3.33 -17.76 9.33
N LEU A 178 -3.73 -17.19 8.17
CA LEU A 178 -4.42 -15.89 8.10
C LEU A 178 -5.89 -15.99 8.54
N SER A 179 -6.58 -17.09 8.17
CA SER A 179 -7.99 -17.29 8.53
C SER A 179 -8.19 -17.59 10.02
N ASP A 180 -7.22 -18.20 10.68
CA ASP A 180 -7.32 -18.61 12.08
C ASP A 180 -6.82 -17.53 13.07
N SER A 181 -6.22 -16.45 12.56
CA SER A 181 -5.77 -15.35 13.42
C SER A 181 -6.92 -14.40 13.75
N GLN A 182 -7.54 -14.57 14.91
CA GLN A 182 -8.57 -13.66 15.41
C GLN A 182 -8.08 -12.21 15.50
N VAL A 183 -6.79 -12.01 15.74
CA VAL A 183 -6.15 -10.70 15.77
C VAL A 183 -6.17 -10.03 14.39
N LEU A 184 -5.81 -10.77 13.35
CA LEU A 184 -5.84 -10.26 11.98
C LEU A 184 -7.27 -9.94 11.56
N LEU A 185 -8.22 -10.85 11.82
CA LEU A 185 -9.63 -10.64 11.52
C LEU A 185 -10.17 -9.39 12.22
N ASN A 186 -9.85 -9.18 13.49
CA ASN A 186 -10.23 -7.98 14.23
C ASN A 186 -9.57 -6.74 13.65
N TYR A 187 -8.28 -6.79 13.32
CA TYR A 187 -7.58 -5.66 12.69
C TYR A 187 -8.24 -5.26 11.38
N VAL A 188 -8.50 -6.22 10.50
CA VAL A 188 -9.08 -6.00 9.17
C VAL A 188 -10.52 -5.47 9.28
N SER A 189 -11.33 -6.06 10.18
CA SER A 189 -12.73 -5.66 10.39
C SER A 189 -12.91 -4.29 11.04
N GLN A 190 -11.88 -3.78 11.70
CA GLN A 190 -11.88 -2.50 12.42
C GLN A 190 -11.12 -1.38 11.70
N THR A 191 -10.64 -1.64 10.48
CA THR A 191 -9.81 -0.71 9.74
C THR A 191 -10.56 -0.16 8.52
N ASP A 192 -10.72 1.15 8.48
CA ASP A 192 -11.12 1.89 7.28
C ASP A 192 -9.88 2.19 6.44
N VAL A 193 -9.84 1.68 5.21
CA VAL A 193 -8.75 1.93 4.27
C VAL A 193 -9.20 2.96 3.24
N PHE A 194 -8.40 4.00 3.07
CA PHE A 194 -8.58 5.03 2.04
C PHE A 194 -7.51 4.85 0.99
N VAL A 195 -7.87 4.83 -0.28
CA VAL A 195 -6.94 4.59 -1.39
C VAL A 195 -6.94 5.79 -2.33
N CYS A 196 -5.76 6.29 -2.66
CA CYS A 196 -5.53 7.33 -3.66
C CYS A 196 -4.29 6.98 -4.49
N GLY A 197 -4.00 7.76 -5.52
CA GLY A 197 -2.79 7.60 -6.34
C GLY A 197 -3.05 7.34 -7.81
N LEU A 198 -2.11 6.67 -8.47
CA LEU A 198 -2.00 6.50 -9.93
C LEU A 198 -1.78 5.02 -10.31
N ALA A 199 -2.29 4.53 -11.44
CA ALA A 199 -3.42 5.09 -12.17
C ALA A 199 -4.71 4.44 -11.70
N GLY A 200 -5.81 5.20 -11.71
CA GLY A 200 -7.10 4.77 -11.16
C GLY A 200 -7.65 3.49 -11.79
N ASP A 201 -7.47 3.33 -13.08
CA ASP A 201 -7.93 2.20 -13.89
C ASP A 201 -6.98 0.99 -13.89
N TYR A 202 -5.79 1.10 -13.30
CA TYR A 202 -4.78 0.04 -13.22
C TYR A 202 -4.36 -0.25 -11.77
N CYS A 203 -3.26 0.34 -11.32
CA CYS A 203 -2.66 0.03 -10.02
C CYS A 203 -3.60 0.32 -8.84
N VAL A 204 -4.35 1.42 -8.88
CA VAL A 204 -5.33 1.76 -7.83
C VAL A 204 -6.46 0.74 -7.80
N ALA A 205 -7.10 0.47 -8.96
CA ALA A 205 -8.20 -0.49 -9.05
C ALA A 205 -7.78 -1.88 -8.58
N LYS A 206 -6.60 -2.34 -9.00
CA LYS A 206 -6.09 -3.65 -8.60
C LYS A 206 -5.72 -3.72 -7.12
N THR A 207 -5.14 -2.64 -6.58
CA THR A 207 -4.84 -2.55 -5.14
C THR A 207 -6.12 -2.61 -4.31
N VAL A 208 -7.19 -1.91 -4.73
CA VAL A 208 -8.50 -1.98 -4.06
C VAL A 208 -9.04 -3.40 -4.07
N GLN A 209 -9.06 -4.08 -5.23
CA GLN A 209 -9.49 -5.47 -5.32
C GLN A 209 -8.71 -6.40 -4.38
N ASN A 210 -7.41 -6.18 -4.24
CA ASN A 210 -6.57 -6.98 -3.35
C ASN A 210 -6.89 -6.69 -1.87
N LEU A 211 -7.10 -5.44 -1.50
CA LEU A 211 -7.52 -5.06 -0.14
C LEU A 211 -8.89 -5.66 0.23
N GLU A 212 -9.84 -5.64 -0.69
CA GLU A 212 -11.16 -6.27 -0.52
C GLU A 212 -11.04 -7.80 -0.34
N LYS A 213 -10.17 -8.46 -1.13
CA LYS A 213 -9.89 -9.89 -0.97
C LYS A 213 -9.23 -10.24 0.36
N ILE A 214 -8.43 -9.35 0.93
CA ILE A 214 -7.87 -9.51 2.28
C ILE A 214 -8.99 -9.48 3.32
N GLY A 215 -10.10 -8.81 3.03
CA GLY A 215 -11.28 -8.77 3.87
C GLY A 215 -11.38 -7.51 4.73
N PHE A 216 -10.76 -6.40 4.34
CA PHE A 216 -10.98 -5.12 5.00
C PHE A 216 -12.47 -4.74 4.91
N ALA A 217 -13.06 -4.35 6.04
CA ALA A 217 -14.49 -4.06 6.13
C ALA A 217 -14.89 -2.81 5.32
N SER A 218 -13.96 -1.91 5.10
CA SER A 218 -14.20 -0.66 4.40
C SER A 218 -12.97 -0.25 3.59
N VAL A 219 -13.06 -0.34 2.27
CA VAL A 219 -12.09 0.21 1.33
C VAL A 219 -12.75 1.34 0.57
N LYS A 220 -12.24 2.55 0.72
CA LYS A 220 -12.82 3.79 0.17
C LYS A 220 -11.85 4.46 -0.79
N LEU A 221 -12.32 4.84 -1.96
CA LEU A 221 -11.57 5.66 -2.89
C LEU A 221 -11.56 7.13 -2.43
N PHE A 222 -10.38 7.72 -2.39
CA PHE A 222 -10.22 9.16 -2.21
C PHE A 222 -10.15 9.81 -3.60
N ASN A 223 -11.31 10.00 -4.22
CA ASN A 223 -11.47 10.33 -5.64
C ASN A 223 -10.71 11.58 -6.11
N THR A 224 -10.62 12.62 -5.28
CA THR A 224 -9.87 13.83 -5.62
C THR A 224 -8.35 13.63 -5.63
N GLY A 225 -7.89 12.51 -5.13
CA GLY A 225 -6.49 12.07 -5.14
C GLY A 225 -6.19 10.98 -6.16
N ILE A 226 -7.09 10.72 -7.13
CA ILE A 226 -6.92 9.67 -8.14
C ILE A 226 -6.97 10.28 -9.54
N ALA A 227 -6.00 9.94 -10.39
CA ALA A 227 -6.03 10.23 -11.83
C ALA A 227 -5.99 8.92 -12.63
N TYR A 228 -6.47 8.96 -13.87
CA TYR A 228 -6.74 7.81 -14.72
C TYR A 228 -6.03 7.95 -16.07
N ILE A 229 -5.54 6.85 -16.62
CA ILE A 229 -5.08 6.80 -18.02
C ILE A 229 -6.30 6.91 -18.94
N ASN A 230 -7.33 6.13 -18.68
CA ASN A 230 -8.60 6.17 -19.40
C ASN A 230 -9.72 6.49 -18.37
N PRO A 231 -10.02 7.78 -18.15
CA PRO A 231 -11.03 8.13 -17.17
C PRO A 231 -12.39 7.52 -17.52
N PRO A 232 -13.15 7.05 -16.51
CA PRO A 232 -14.49 6.55 -16.74
C PRO A 232 -15.34 7.64 -17.41
N GLN A 233 -16.11 7.26 -18.44
CA GLN A 233 -17.03 8.20 -19.06
C GLN A 233 -18.05 8.63 -18.01
N THR A 234 -18.10 9.93 -17.73
CA THR A 234 -19.20 10.49 -16.94
C THR A 234 -20.45 10.34 -17.79
N GLU A 235 -21.38 9.50 -17.36
CA GLU A 235 -22.74 9.54 -17.91
C GLU A 235 -23.26 10.96 -17.64
N ASN A 236 -23.28 11.78 -18.69
CA ASN A 236 -24.00 13.05 -18.66
C ASN A 236 -25.45 12.70 -18.40
N SER A 237 -25.91 12.93 -17.18
CA SER A 237 -27.32 13.04 -16.91
C SER A 237 -27.81 14.32 -17.61
N GLU A 238 -28.06 14.24 -18.90
CA GLU A 238 -28.95 15.13 -19.59
C GLU A 238 -30.34 14.80 -19.07
N SER A 239 -30.74 15.50 -18.02
CA SER A 239 -32.16 15.64 -17.68
C SER A 239 -32.66 16.88 -18.37
N GLU A 240 -33.43 16.66 -19.41
CA GLU A 240 -34.40 17.62 -19.93
C GLU A 240 -35.36 18.09 -18.83
#